data_cb146c2dd62f506b631ed89d2087ca19
#
_entry.id   cb146c2dd62f506b631ed89d2087ca19
#
_cell.length_a   1.000
_cell.length_b   1.000
_cell.length_c   1.000
_cell.angle_alpha   90.00
_cell.angle_beta   90.00
_cell.angle_gamma   90.00
#
_symmetry.space_group_name_H-M   'P 1'
#
loop_
_entity.id
_entity.type
_entity.pdbx_description
1 polymer ?
#
loop_
_entity_poly.entity_id
_entity_poly.type
_entity_poly.pdbx_seq_one_letter_code
_entity_poly.pdbx_strand_id
1 'polypeptide(L)'
;LAKTIVNPGGDDQDRGQNAFFYDAAEGLLTSVILLLAEYVPPDSSGHEKRHIVSVFKLVQELLAPSGQGKKTGFQVLMDNLPSTHKARWFAGAALNTSEQGMASVMSTVLSRLNAFLDSELEQVLCFDSAIDAEHFAAEKSAIFLVLPEEDSTKNFMAGLMIQNLSRELFSVADEHGGKLQNRVVFYCDELGTMPPFDILPLFSAGRSRKLTLVPIIQSLAQLEKNYGKEGAEIISDNCQDTIFGGFAPNSQTAETLSKALGSRTVLTGSVSRGKDSNSQSLQMVERALLSPDELKSLPKGNFIVMKTGTHPMRTKLQLYFKWGISFEEPYQVPERAQREVYYAGKEELLMNIKKSLYSQPQPVTASKPDGYMSSYAEK
;
A
#
# COMPACT_ATOMS: atom_id res chain seq x y z
N LEU A 1 -0.06 9.11 0.92
CA LEU A 1 1.07 8.99 0.00
C LEU A 1 2.40 9.33 0.68
N ALA A 2 2.61 10.55 1.21
CA ALA A 2 3.89 10.95 1.83
C ALA A 2 4.31 9.98 2.95
N LYS A 3 3.40 9.67 3.89
CA LYS A 3 3.64 8.70 4.96
C LYS A 3 4.09 7.34 4.43
N THR A 4 3.43 6.83 3.41
CA THR A 4 3.76 5.52 2.80
C THR A 4 5.13 5.53 2.12
N ILE A 5 5.52 6.65 1.49
CA ILE A 5 6.84 6.81 0.85
C ILE A 5 7.94 6.90 1.90
N VAL A 6 7.74 7.74 2.93
CA VAL A 6 8.76 7.94 3.98
C VAL A 6 8.89 6.73 4.88
N ASN A 7 7.78 6.03 5.16
CA ASN A 7 7.72 4.87 6.04
C ASN A 7 6.90 3.73 5.44
N PRO A 8 7.44 2.97 4.51
CA PRO A 8 6.70 1.92 3.79
C PRO A 8 6.25 0.74 4.69
N GLY A 9 6.94 0.46 5.80
CA GLY A 9 6.63 -0.66 6.70
C GLY A 9 5.57 -0.37 7.77
N GLY A 10 5.14 0.87 7.94
CA GLY A 10 4.09 1.24 8.91
C GLY A 10 4.46 1.16 10.39
N ASP A 11 5.59 0.56 10.74
CA ASP A 11 5.96 0.29 12.12
C ASP A 11 6.68 1.48 12.77
N ASP A 12 6.07 2.08 13.79
CA ASP A 12 6.64 3.18 14.56
C ASP A 12 7.79 2.70 15.51
N GLN A 13 7.91 1.39 15.73
CA GLN A 13 8.87 0.82 16.69
C GLN A 13 10.32 0.88 16.21
N ASP A 14 10.56 0.86 14.90
CA ASP A 14 11.92 0.88 14.31
C ASP A 14 12.54 2.29 14.19
N ARG A 15 11.79 3.34 14.46
CA ARG A 15 12.26 4.73 14.26
C ARG A 15 13.26 5.21 15.31
N GLY A 16 13.22 4.68 16.52
CA GLY A 16 14.13 5.01 17.60
C GLY A 16 14.35 6.51 17.79
N GLN A 17 15.61 6.93 17.98
CA GLN A 17 15.98 8.34 18.13
C GLN A 17 15.79 9.20 16.87
N ASN A 18 15.53 8.58 15.70
CA ASN A 18 15.36 9.24 14.42
C ASN A 18 13.90 9.56 14.09
N ALA A 19 12.93 9.23 14.94
CA ALA A 19 11.49 9.43 14.71
C ALA A 19 11.18 10.86 14.24
N PHE A 20 11.76 11.86 14.89
CA PHE A 20 11.59 13.26 14.54
C PHE A 20 11.96 13.57 13.07
N PHE A 21 13.04 13.00 12.54
CA PHE A 21 13.48 13.25 11.17
C PHE A 21 12.53 12.63 10.15
N TYR A 22 11.96 11.46 10.46
CA TYR A 22 10.94 10.84 9.61
C TYR A 22 9.64 11.64 9.60
N ASP A 23 9.17 12.11 10.75
CA ASP A 23 7.97 12.93 10.84
C ASP A 23 8.15 14.29 10.14
N ALA A 24 9.30 14.93 10.32
CA ALA A 24 9.64 16.17 9.62
C ALA A 24 9.77 15.95 8.09
N ALA A 25 10.32 14.81 7.66
CA ALA A 25 10.43 14.43 6.26
C ALA A 25 9.05 14.16 5.64
N GLU A 26 8.14 13.49 6.36
CA GLU A 26 6.75 13.29 5.95
C GLU A 26 6.03 14.63 5.78
N GLY A 27 6.18 15.52 6.74
CA GLY A 27 5.59 16.86 6.68
C GLY A 27 6.12 17.68 5.51
N LEU A 28 7.44 17.68 5.30
CA LEU A 28 8.07 18.36 4.16
C LEU A 28 7.56 17.81 2.83
N LEU A 29 7.55 16.49 2.68
CA LEU A 29 7.09 15.83 1.46
C LEU A 29 5.61 16.12 1.20
N THR A 30 4.76 16.05 2.22
CA THR A 30 3.34 16.40 2.13
C THR A 30 3.17 17.85 1.68
N SER A 31 3.94 18.77 2.24
CA SER A 31 3.91 20.18 1.87
C SER A 31 4.22 20.41 0.39
N VAL A 32 5.29 19.79 -0.13
CA VAL A 32 5.70 19.93 -1.54
C VAL A 32 4.67 19.28 -2.48
N ILE A 33 4.13 18.11 -2.13
CA ILE A 33 3.07 17.46 -2.91
C ILE A 33 1.83 18.35 -3.00
N LEU A 34 1.39 18.96 -1.90
CA LEU A 34 0.23 19.86 -1.90
C LEU A 34 0.47 21.08 -2.79
N LEU A 35 1.65 21.69 -2.70
CA LEU A 35 1.99 22.85 -3.53
C LEU A 35 2.02 22.50 -5.01
N LEU A 36 2.59 21.34 -5.36
CA LEU A 36 2.61 20.87 -6.74
C LEU A 36 1.19 20.64 -7.26
N ALA A 37 0.35 19.97 -6.48
CA ALA A 37 -1.03 19.66 -6.85
C ALA A 37 -1.90 20.91 -7.02
N GLU A 38 -1.69 21.93 -6.18
CA GLU A 38 -2.53 23.13 -6.14
C GLU A 38 -2.09 24.18 -7.15
N TYR A 39 -0.79 24.36 -7.35
CA TYR A 39 -0.26 25.51 -8.11
C TYR A 39 0.41 25.17 -9.44
N VAL A 40 0.54 23.91 -9.81
CA VAL A 40 1.11 23.51 -11.09
C VAL A 40 0.06 22.76 -11.93
N PRO A 41 -0.73 23.49 -12.74
CA PRO A 41 -1.63 22.86 -13.69
C PRO A 41 -0.84 22.17 -14.82
N PRO A 42 -1.46 21.27 -15.61
CA PRO A 42 -0.92 20.85 -16.88
C PRO A 42 -0.53 22.05 -17.75
N ASP A 43 0.48 21.91 -18.57
CA ASP A 43 0.90 23.01 -19.44
C ASP A 43 -0.12 23.31 -20.55
N SER A 44 0.13 24.34 -21.37
CA SER A 44 -0.76 24.74 -22.48
C SER A 44 -0.93 23.66 -23.54
N SER A 45 -0.04 22.68 -23.59
CA SER A 45 -0.07 21.53 -24.49
C SER A 45 -0.72 20.30 -23.85
N GLY A 46 -1.16 20.40 -22.59
CA GLY A 46 -1.79 19.32 -21.82
C GLY A 46 -0.80 18.36 -21.18
N HIS A 47 0.51 18.67 -21.14
CA HIS A 47 1.48 17.81 -20.49
C HIS A 47 1.33 17.85 -18.98
N GLU A 48 1.19 16.68 -18.36
CA GLU A 48 1.10 16.55 -16.91
C GLU A 48 2.48 16.68 -16.26
N LYS A 49 2.57 17.49 -15.21
CA LYS A 49 3.78 17.73 -14.43
C LYS A 49 3.60 17.37 -12.94
N ARG A 50 2.38 17.03 -12.52
CA ARG A 50 2.04 16.72 -11.12
C ARG A 50 2.33 15.25 -10.82
N HIS A 51 3.61 14.90 -10.78
CA HIS A 51 4.06 13.54 -10.51
C HIS A 51 5.23 13.52 -9.51
N ILE A 52 5.52 12.35 -8.97
CA ILE A 52 6.47 12.18 -7.87
C ILE A 52 7.91 12.61 -8.22
N VAL A 53 8.32 12.49 -9.47
CA VAL A 53 9.65 12.92 -9.92
C VAL A 53 9.75 14.45 -9.95
N SER A 54 8.66 15.17 -10.26
CA SER A 54 8.60 16.63 -10.08
C SER A 54 8.72 17.01 -8.61
N VAL A 55 8.15 16.23 -7.69
CA VAL A 55 8.33 16.46 -6.24
C VAL A 55 9.80 16.32 -5.86
N PHE A 56 10.49 15.28 -6.34
CA PHE A 56 11.93 15.11 -6.11
C PHE A 56 12.73 16.33 -6.57
N LYS A 57 12.50 16.77 -7.80
CA LYS A 57 13.16 17.95 -8.38
C LYS A 57 12.89 19.21 -7.56
N LEU A 58 11.64 19.45 -7.19
CA LEU A 58 11.25 20.60 -6.37
C LEU A 58 11.89 20.57 -4.98
N VAL A 59 11.99 19.41 -4.33
CA VAL A 59 12.69 19.26 -3.04
C VAL A 59 14.15 19.66 -3.20
N GLN A 60 14.84 19.16 -4.24
CA GLN A 60 16.24 19.56 -4.52
C GLN A 60 16.37 21.07 -4.74
N GLU A 61 15.55 21.66 -5.60
CA GLU A 61 15.67 23.06 -5.99
C GLU A 61 15.27 24.03 -4.87
N LEU A 62 14.25 23.70 -4.08
CA LEU A 62 13.73 24.54 -3.01
C LEU A 62 14.61 24.51 -1.75
N LEU A 63 15.23 23.37 -1.46
CA LEU A 63 16.09 23.18 -0.28
C LEU A 63 17.58 23.41 -0.59
N ALA A 64 17.94 23.68 -1.85
CA ALA A 64 19.32 24.00 -2.21
C ALA A 64 19.83 25.16 -1.35
N PRO A 65 21.07 25.07 -0.81
CA PRO A 65 21.68 26.11 0.00
C PRO A 65 21.78 27.44 -0.75
N SER A 66 21.22 28.49 -0.19
CA SER A 66 21.26 29.85 -0.79
C SER A 66 22.47 30.67 -0.33
N GLY A 67 23.43 30.06 0.40
CA GLY A 67 24.59 30.69 1.03
C GLY A 67 24.41 30.88 2.54
N GLN A 68 25.54 31.07 3.24
CA GLN A 68 25.55 31.15 4.72
C GLN A 68 24.60 32.22 5.25
N GLY A 69 23.67 31.86 6.13
CA GLY A 69 22.70 32.75 6.74
C GLY A 69 21.55 33.21 5.86
N LYS A 70 21.42 32.73 4.61
CA LYS A 70 20.30 33.05 3.72
C LYS A 70 19.21 31.98 3.81
N LYS A 71 17.95 32.41 3.83
CA LYS A 71 16.80 31.49 3.77
C LYS A 71 16.83 30.67 2.49
N THR A 72 16.50 29.39 2.62
CA THR A 72 16.32 28.50 1.46
C THR A 72 15.11 28.96 0.63
N GLY A 73 15.05 28.54 -0.64
CA GLY A 73 13.87 28.81 -1.48
C GLY A 73 12.58 28.30 -0.85
N PHE A 74 12.64 27.18 -0.14
CA PHE A 74 11.50 26.62 0.59
C PHE A 74 11.03 27.54 1.73
N GLN A 75 11.95 28.03 2.55
CA GLN A 75 11.60 28.97 3.62
C GLN A 75 10.98 30.27 3.08
N VAL A 76 11.56 30.82 2.02
CA VAL A 76 11.01 32.03 1.35
C VAL A 76 9.61 31.74 0.81
N LEU A 77 9.39 30.59 0.21
CA LEU A 77 8.09 30.20 -0.31
C LEU A 77 7.06 30.07 0.82
N MET A 78 7.41 29.41 1.92
CA MET A 78 6.52 29.25 3.08
C MET A 78 6.18 30.58 3.75
N ASP A 79 7.11 31.51 3.81
CA ASP A 79 6.85 32.85 4.35
C ASP A 79 5.87 33.69 3.50
N ASN A 80 5.86 33.43 2.19
CA ASN A 80 4.94 34.11 1.26
C ASN A 80 3.52 33.51 1.23
N LEU A 81 3.34 32.29 1.75
CA LEU A 81 2.03 31.65 1.84
C LEU A 81 1.21 32.24 3.01
N PRO A 82 -0.12 32.30 2.90
CA PRO A 82 -1.00 32.64 4.01
C PRO A 82 -0.75 31.72 5.22
N SER A 83 -0.84 32.28 6.43
CA SER A 83 -0.66 31.48 7.66
C SER A 83 -1.66 30.33 7.80
N THR A 84 -2.79 30.42 7.12
CA THR A 84 -3.85 29.41 7.08
C THR A 84 -3.60 28.30 6.05
N HIS A 85 -2.56 28.41 5.23
CA HIS A 85 -2.29 27.45 4.17
C HIS A 85 -1.78 26.13 4.74
N LYS A 86 -2.42 25.01 4.36
CA LYS A 86 -2.10 23.67 4.89
C LYS A 86 -0.66 23.24 4.61
N ALA A 87 -0.10 23.57 3.44
CA ALA A 87 1.29 23.24 3.13
C ALA A 87 2.27 23.84 4.16
N ARG A 88 1.99 25.05 4.65
CA ARG A 88 2.79 25.70 5.70
C ARG A 88 2.68 24.98 7.04
N TRP A 89 1.51 24.46 7.37
CA TRP A 89 1.31 23.68 8.60
C TRP A 89 2.09 22.36 8.58
N PHE A 90 2.01 21.64 7.48
CA PHE A 90 2.77 20.37 7.32
C PHE A 90 4.28 20.60 7.33
N ALA A 91 4.75 21.72 6.77
CA ALA A 91 6.17 22.09 6.78
C ALA A 91 6.70 22.49 8.17
N GLY A 92 5.82 22.73 9.15
CA GLY A 92 6.18 23.34 10.43
C GLY A 92 7.31 22.66 11.18
N ALA A 93 7.30 21.33 11.26
CA ALA A 93 8.36 20.56 11.92
C ALA A 93 9.72 20.76 11.22
N ALA A 94 9.75 20.65 9.88
CA ALA A 94 10.94 20.84 9.08
C ALA A 94 11.49 22.29 9.17
N LEU A 95 10.61 23.30 9.12
CA LEU A 95 10.99 24.72 9.17
C LEU A 95 11.59 25.13 10.53
N ASN A 96 11.23 24.45 11.61
CA ASN A 96 11.70 24.75 12.96
C ASN A 96 12.96 24.00 13.35
N THR A 97 13.59 23.27 12.42
CA THR A 97 14.87 22.59 12.65
C THR A 97 16.06 23.52 12.44
N SER A 98 17.23 23.16 12.99
CA SER A 98 18.51 23.77 12.65
C SER A 98 18.87 23.51 11.18
N GLU A 99 19.84 24.26 10.63
CA GLU A 99 20.35 24.00 9.28
C GLU A 99 20.83 22.56 9.08
N GLN A 100 21.49 22.00 10.09
CA GLN A 100 21.94 20.59 10.09
C GLN A 100 20.75 19.63 10.15
N GLY A 101 19.73 19.94 10.94
CA GLY A 101 18.49 19.18 11.01
C GLY A 101 17.75 19.19 9.67
N MET A 102 17.65 20.33 9.02
CA MET A 102 17.03 20.46 7.69
C MET A 102 17.79 19.64 6.63
N ALA A 103 19.13 19.63 6.68
CA ALA A 103 19.93 18.79 5.77
C ALA A 103 19.63 17.31 5.98
N SER A 104 19.45 16.86 7.23
CA SER A 104 19.07 15.48 7.55
C SER A 104 17.67 15.14 7.06
N VAL A 105 16.69 16.03 7.25
CA VAL A 105 15.32 15.87 6.73
C VAL A 105 15.34 15.77 5.21
N MET A 106 16.06 16.67 4.52
CA MET A 106 16.21 16.66 3.06
C MET A 106 16.83 15.35 2.58
N SER A 107 17.93 14.91 3.22
CA SER A 107 18.58 13.65 2.88
C SER A 107 17.64 12.46 3.02
N THR A 108 16.82 12.43 4.07
CA THR A 108 15.81 11.40 4.27
C THR A 108 14.78 11.39 3.14
N VAL A 109 14.21 12.56 2.80
CA VAL A 109 13.22 12.66 1.71
C VAL A 109 13.82 12.23 0.38
N LEU A 110 14.99 12.76 0.01
CA LEU A 110 15.63 12.44 -1.27
C LEU A 110 16.03 10.96 -1.37
N SER A 111 16.54 10.37 -0.29
CA SER A 111 16.84 8.93 -0.23
C SER A 111 15.61 8.07 -0.52
N ARG A 112 14.45 8.44 0.00
CA ARG A 112 13.19 7.73 -0.25
C ARG A 112 12.66 7.96 -1.67
N LEU A 113 12.84 9.15 -2.20
CA LEU A 113 12.38 9.50 -3.55
C LEU A 113 13.29 8.97 -4.65
N ASN A 114 14.56 8.65 -4.36
CA ASN A 114 15.49 8.08 -5.34
C ASN A 114 14.97 6.81 -6.01
N ALA A 115 14.17 6.01 -5.29
CA ALA A 115 13.59 4.79 -5.83
C ALA A 115 12.64 5.05 -7.03
N PHE A 116 12.15 6.29 -7.19
CA PHE A 116 11.26 6.67 -8.29
C PHE A 116 11.99 7.22 -9.52
N LEU A 117 13.32 7.38 -9.47
CA LEU A 117 14.14 7.96 -10.56
C LEU A 117 14.59 6.93 -11.59
N ASP A 118 13.88 5.83 -11.70
CA ASP A 118 14.11 4.84 -12.74
C ASP A 118 13.37 5.22 -14.01
N SER A 119 14.02 5.14 -15.17
CA SER A 119 13.45 5.57 -16.45
C SER A 119 12.19 4.80 -16.86
N GLU A 120 12.07 3.53 -16.47
CA GLU A 120 10.88 2.73 -16.76
C GLU A 120 9.74 3.14 -15.82
N LEU A 121 10.03 3.40 -14.53
CA LEU A 121 9.05 3.92 -13.58
C LEU A 121 8.56 5.31 -13.98
N GLU A 122 9.41 6.17 -14.50
CA GLU A 122 9.01 7.49 -15.04
C GLU A 122 7.97 7.34 -16.16
N GLN A 123 8.12 6.35 -17.05
CA GLN A 123 7.17 6.09 -18.13
C GLN A 123 5.78 5.64 -17.61
N VAL A 124 5.71 5.13 -16.40
CA VAL A 124 4.45 4.73 -15.75
C VAL A 124 3.88 5.86 -14.90
N LEU A 125 4.73 6.58 -14.16
CA LEU A 125 4.30 7.51 -13.09
C LEU A 125 4.13 8.97 -13.54
N CYS A 126 4.79 9.37 -14.63
CA CYS A 126 4.83 10.78 -15.05
C CYS A 126 3.76 11.14 -16.08
N PHE A 127 2.78 10.29 -16.28
CA PHE A 127 1.70 10.51 -17.24
C PHE A 127 0.35 10.22 -16.58
N ASP A 128 -0.72 10.75 -17.17
CA ASP A 128 -2.07 10.49 -16.70
C ASP A 128 -2.38 9.00 -16.68
N SER A 129 -3.00 8.57 -15.60
CA SER A 129 -3.44 7.20 -15.41
C SER A 129 -4.86 7.02 -15.91
N ALA A 130 -5.09 5.91 -16.65
CA ALA A 130 -6.43 5.47 -16.95
C ALA A 130 -7.12 4.74 -15.78
N ILE A 131 -6.41 4.59 -14.64
CA ILE A 131 -6.94 3.92 -13.45
C ILE A 131 -7.63 4.96 -12.59
N ASP A 132 -8.95 4.90 -12.61
CA ASP A 132 -9.87 5.64 -11.75
C ASP A 132 -10.65 4.65 -10.88
N ALA A 133 -10.68 4.86 -9.57
CA ALA A 133 -11.26 3.91 -8.63
C ALA A 133 -12.78 3.80 -8.76
N GLU A 134 -13.47 4.91 -9.04
CA GLU A 134 -14.93 4.93 -9.20
C GLU A 134 -15.31 4.17 -10.46
N HIS A 135 -14.67 4.49 -11.59
CA HIS A 135 -14.90 3.81 -12.87
C HIS A 135 -14.54 2.32 -12.79
N PHE A 136 -13.41 1.99 -12.15
CA PHE A 136 -12.97 0.61 -11.94
C PHE A 136 -13.97 -0.20 -11.10
N ALA A 137 -14.59 0.41 -10.08
CA ALA A 137 -15.60 -0.25 -9.26
C ALA A 137 -16.98 -0.37 -9.96
N ALA A 138 -17.26 0.51 -10.92
CA ALA A 138 -18.55 0.53 -11.64
C ALA A 138 -18.58 -0.42 -12.84
N GLU A 139 -17.46 -0.66 -13.52
CA GLU A 139 -17.37 -1.46 -14.73
C GLU A 139 -16.63 -2.78 -14.53
N LYS A 140 -16.88 -3.74 -15.46
CA LYS A 140 -16.09 -4.99 -15.52
C LYS A 140 -14.75 -4.71 -16.18
N SER A 141 -13.73 -4.62 -15.36
CA SER A 141 -12.37 -4.33 -15.81
C SER A 141 -11.34 -5.15 -15.03
N ALA A 142 -10.11 -5.21 -15.52
CA ALA A 142 -9.00 -5.87 -14.85
C ALA A 142 -7.73 -5.04 -15.00
N ILE A 143 -6.98 -4.93 -13.89
CA ILE A 143 -5.67 -4.29 -13.86
C ILE A 143 -4.64 -5.39 -13.60
N PHE A 144 -3.65 -5.51 -14.49
CA PHE A 144 -2.56 -6.45 -14.36
C PHE A 144 -1.29 -5.68 -13.98
N LEU A 145 -0.73 -5.99 -12.80
CA LEU A 145 0.57 -5.49 -12.35
C LEU A 145 1.60 -6.59 -12.57
N VAL A 146 2.42 -6.43 -13.59
CA VAL A 146 3.49 -7.38 -13.90
C VAL A 146 4.79 -6.84 -13.31
N LEU A 147 5.40 -7.62 -12.41
CA LEU A 147 6.63 -7.25 -11.72
C LEU A 147 7.80 -8.06 -12.30
N PRO A 148 8.98 -7.43 -12.47
CA PRO A 148 10.17 -8.17 -12.90
C PRO A 148 10.62 -9.14 -11.81
N GLU A 149 10.86 -10.38 -12.16
CA GLU A 149 11.36 -11.41 -11.21
C GLU A 149 12.82 -11.14 -10.81
N GLU A 150 13.60 -10.57 -11.72
CA GLU A 150 15.03 -10.36 -11.56
C GLU A 150 15.38 -9.12 -10.73
N ASP A 151 14.50 -8.11 -10.70
CA ASP A 151 14.71 -6.84 -10.01
C ASP A 151 13.59 -6.52 -9.02
N SER A 152 13.80 -6.93 -7.78
CA SER A 152 12.85 -6.64 -6.70
C SER A 152 12.85 -5.17 -6.25
N THR A 153 13.76 -4.33 -6.75
CA THR A 153 13.85 -2.92 -6.34
C THR A 153 12.61 -2.11 -6.72
N LYS A 154 11.89 -2.54 -7.76
CA LYS A 154 10.66 -1.90 -8.25
C LYS A 154 9.37 -2.44 -7.60
N ASN A 155 9.46 -3.54 -6.86
CA ASN A 155 8.27 -4.21 -6.31
C ASN A 155 7.48 -3.35 -5.31
N PHE A 156 8.14 -2.36 -4.66
CA PHE A 156 7.47 -1.42 -3.76
C PHE A 156 6.34 -0.63 -4.47
N MET A 157 6.45 -0.44 -5.79
CA MET A 157 5.42 0.26 -6.57
C MET A 157 4.10 -0.49 -6.58
N ALA A 158 4.12 -1.82 -6.68
CA ALA A 158 2.88 -2.59 -6.61
C ALA A 158 2.18 -2.42 -5.26
N GLY A 159 2.95 -2.45 -4.16
CA GLY A 159 2.44 -2.17 -2.82
C GLY A 159 1.80 -0.77 -2.72
N LEU A 160 2.48 0.27 -3.23
CA LEU A 160 1.95 1.64 -3.28
C LEU A 160 0.66 1.73 -4.11
N MET A 161 0.63 1.12 -5.29
CA MET A 161 -0.55 1.13 -6.17
C MET A 161 -1.73 0.42 -5.51
N ILE A 162 -1.53 -0.77 -4.97
CA ILE A 162 -2.60 -1.52 -4.28
C ILE A 162 -3.11 -0.73 -3.08
N GLN A 163 -2.21 -0.16 -2.28
CA GLN A 163 -2.58 0.61 -1.10
C GLN A 163 -3.36 1.89 -1.45
N ASN A 164 -2.94 2.63 -2.47
CA ASN A 164 -3.66 3.84 -2.89
C ASN A 164 -5.00 3.48 -3.52
N LEU A 165 -5.04 2.52 -4.45
CA LEU A 165 -6.28 2.07 -5.07
C LEU A 165 -7.28 1.56 -4.02
N SER A 166 -6.80 0.79 -3.03
CA SER A 166 -7.67 0.30 -1.96
C SER A 166 -8.27 1.43 -1.12
N ARG A 167 -7.50 2.47 -0.79
CA ARG A 167 -8.02 3.64 -0.06
C ARG A 167 -9.07 4.41 -0.84
N GLU A 168 -8.84 4.61 -2.14
CA GLU A 168 -9.81 5.23 -3.02
C GLU A 168 -11.08 4.39 -3.14
N LEU A 169 -10.96 3.07 -3.28
CA LEU A 169 -12.11 2.15 -3.29
C LEU A 169 -12.88 2.15 -1.97
N PHE A 170 -12.23 2.32 -0.82
CA PHE A 170 -12.92 2.53 0.45
C PHE A 170 -13.72 3.84 0.45
N SER A 171 -13.14 4.94 -0.06
CA SER A 171 -13.83 6.23 -0.20
C SER A 171 -15.05 6.11 -1.11
N VAL A 172 -14.87 5.52 -2.29
CA VAL A 172 -15.98 5.25 -3.23
C VAL A 172 -17.08 4.41 -2.58
N ALA A 173 -16.72 3.38 -1.81
CA ALA A 173 -17.71 2.57 -1.10
C ALA A 173 -18.47 3.39 -0.06
N ASP A 174 -17.79 4.27 0.68
CA ASP A 174 -18.42 5.12 1.71
C ASP A 174 -19.39 6.13 1.06
N GLU A 175 -19.06 6.71 -0.08
CA GLU A 175 -19.92 7.58 -0.88
C GLU A 175 -21.14 6.86 -1.44
N HIS A 176 -21.05 5.56 -1.68
CA HIS A 176 -22.13 4.70 -2.20
C HIS A 176 -22.84 3.87 -1.10
N GLY A 177 -22.97 4.41 0.10
CA GLY A 177 -23.71 3.76 1.19
C GLY A 177 -23.00 2.57 1.83
N GLY A 178 -21.67 2.58 1.82
CA GLY A 178 -20.80 1.61 2.48
C GLY A 178 -20.45 0.38 1.66
N LYS A 179 -20.79 0.33 0.36
CA LYS A 179 -20.50 -0.82 -0.51
C LYS A 179 -20.22 -0.38 -1.94
N LEU A 180 -19.23 -1.02 -2.58
CA LEU A 180 -19.00 -0.87 -4.01
C LEU A 180 -20.15 -1.46 -4.84
N GLN A 181 -20.35 -0.95 -6.04
CA GLN A 181 -21.33 -1.49 -6.99
C GLN A 181 -20.97 -2.94 -7.37
N ASN A 182 -19.77 -3.16 -7.85
CA ASN A 182 -19.23 -4.48 -8.16
C ASN A 182 -18.23 -4.92 -7.08
N ARG A 183 -17.99 -6.24 -7.02
CA ARG A 183 -16.94 -6.80 -6.17
C ARG A 183 -15.58 -6.57 -6.84
N VAL A 184 -14.67 -5.99 -6.09
CA VAL A 184 -13.26 -5.88 -6.49
C VAL A 184 -12.46 -6.99 -5.81
N VAL A 185 -11.66 -7.72 -6.58
CA VAL A 185 -10.82 -8.82 -6.09
C VAL A 185 -9.37 -8.51 -6.38
N PHE A 186 -8.54 -8.53 -5.34
CA PHE A 186 -7.09 -8.42 -5.44
C PHE A 186 -6.49 -9.82 -5.39
N TYR A 187 -5.97 -10.30 -6.50
CA TYR A 187 -5.16 -11.52 -6.56
C TYR A 187 -3.71 -11.12 -6.33
N CYS A 188 -3.21 -11.36 -5.12
CA CYS A 188 -1.84 -11.02 -4.73
C CYS A 188 -0.97 -12.27 -4.88
N ASP A 189 -0.57 -12.56 -6.12
CA ASP A 189 0.37 -13.64 -6.38
C ASP A 189 1.74 -13.26 -5.80
N GLU A 190 2.39 -14.23 -5.19
CA GLU A 190 3.67 -14.05 -4.50
C GLU A 190 3.69 -12.95 -3.41
N LEU A 191 2.57 -12.73 -2.71
CA LEU A 191 2.48 -11.75 -1.63
C LEU A 191 3.64 -11.85 -0.62
N GLY A 192 4.15 -13.07 -0.40
CA GLY A 192 5.25 -13.32 0.54
C GLY A 192 6.60 -12.77 0.09
N THR A 193 6.80 -12.47 -1.19
CA THR A 193 8.06 -11.91 -1.74
C THR A 193 7.98 -10.42 -1.98
N MET A 194 6.77 -9.84 -2.03
CA MET A 194 6.58 -8.41 -2.16
C MET A 194 7.02 -7.67 -0.89
N PRO A 195 7.58 -6.45 -1.01
CA PRO A 195 7.77 -5.59 0.14
C PRO A 195 6.46 -5.39 0.91
N PRO A 196 6.49 -5.37 2.25
CA PRO A 196 5.29 -5.19 3.04
C PRO A 196 4.64 -3.83 2.75
N PHE A 197 3.33 -3.81 2.68
CA PHE A 197 2.50 -2.62 2.57
C PHE A 197 1.29 -2.77 3.49
N ASP A 198 0.61 -1.67 3.80
CA ASP A 198 -0.52 -1.67 4.75
C ASP A 198 -1.75 -2.38 4.15
N ILE A 199 -1.75 -3.71 4.27
CA ILE A 199 -2.77 -4.62 3.75
C ILE A 199 -3.82 -5.00 4.81
N LEU A 200 -3.50 -4.86 6.10
CA LEU A 200 -4.37 -5.32 7.20
C LEU A 200 -5.77 -4.69 7.19
N PRO A 201 -5.94 -3.39 6.87
CA PRO A 201 -7.28 -2.80 6.73
C PRO A 201 -8.14 -3.46 5.66
N LEU A 202 -7.53 -3.95 4.57
CA LEU A 202 -8.25 -4.67 3.52
C LEU A 202 -8.81 -6.01 4.04
N PHE A 203 -8.04 -6.75 4.84
CA PHE A 203 -8.49 -8.01 5.44
C PHE A 203 -9.60 -7.78 6.47
N SER A 204 -9.47 -6.76 7.32
CA SER A 204 -10.42 -6.52 8.41
C SER A 204 -11.72 -5.84 7.96
N ALA A 205 -11.66 -4.86 7.06
CA ALA A 205 -12.79 -4.02 6.68
C ALA A 205 -13.28 -4.24 5.23
N GLY A 206 -12.49 -4.84 4.35
CA GLY A 206 -12.79 -4.94 2.92
C GLY A 206 -14.04 -5.76 2.61
N ARG A 207 -14.29 -6.85 3.36
CA ARG A 207 -15.44 -7.74 3.13
C ARG A 207 -16.78 -7.01 3.10
N SER A 208 -17.03 -6.13 4.05
CA SER A 208 -18.30 -5.37 4.14
C SER A 208 -18.49 -4.44 2.95
N ARG A 209 -17.41 -3.99 2.33
CA ARG A 209 -17.38 -3.06 1.19
C ARG A 209 -17.28 -3.75 -0.17
N LYS A 210 -17.38 -5.08 -0.21
CA LYS A 210 -17.18 -5.93 -1.42
C LYS A 210 -15.75 -5.92 -1.96
N LEU A 211 -14.76 -5.66 -1.12
CA LEU A 211 -13.35 -5.89 -1.43
C LEU A 211 -12.95 -7.30 -0.97
N THR A 212 -12.26 -8.03 -1.81
CA THR A 212 -11.80 -9.40 -1.52
C THR A 212 -10.32 -9.50 -1.85
N LEU A 213 -9.55 -10.09 -0.93
CA LEU A 213 -8.14 -10.41 -1.19
C LEU A 213 -7.97 -11.91 -1.32
N VAL A 214 -7.12 -12.30 -2.25
CA VAL A 214 -6.67 -13.66 -2.48
C VAL A 214 -5.14 -13.67 -2.37
N PRO A 215 -4.58 -13.81 -1.15
CA PRO A 215 -3.15 -13.89 -0.96
C PRO A 215 -2.65 -15.27 -1.40
N ILE A 216 -1.62 -15.31 -2.23
CA ILE A 216 -0.94 -16.53 -2.67
C ILE A 216 0.48 -16.47 -2.13
N ILE A 217 0.85 -17.48 -1.35
CA ILE A 217 2.14 -17.55 -0.66
C ILE A 217 2.73 -18.96 -0.77
N GLN A 218 4.03 -19.07 -0.66
CA GLN A 218 4.73 -20.35 -0.67
C GLN A 218 4.84 -20.95 0.75
N SER A 219 4.87 -20.10 1.79
CA SER A 219 4.92 -20.53 3.18
C SER A 219 4.39 -19.46 4.12
N LEU A 220 3.90 -19.87 5.30
CA LEU A 220 3.48 -18.93 6.36
C LEU A 220 4.65 -18.09 6.90
N ALA A 221 5.87 -18.64 6.89
CA ALA A 221 7.06 -17.91 7.31
C ALA A 221 7.34 -16.64 6.46
N GLN A 222 6.89 -16.60 5.19
CA GLN A 222 6.99 -15.40 4.36
C GLN A 222 6.07 -14.28 4.88
N LEU A 223 4.87 -14.62 5.35
CA LEU A 223 3.97 -13.63 5.97
C LEU A 223 4.54 -13.12 7.28
N GLU A 224 5.06 -14.01 8.12
CA GLU A 224 5.68 -13.63 9.40
C GLU A 224 6.89 -12.71 9.19
N LYS A 225 7.69 -12.96 8.17
CA LYS A 225 8.83 -12.09 7.80
C LYS A 225 8.37 -10.67 7.42
N ASN A 226 7.28 -10.56 6.65
CA ASN A 226 6.84 -9.28 6.08
C ASN A 226 5.92 -8.49 7.02
N TYR A 227 5.09 -9.17 7.80
CA TYR A 227 4.03 -8.55 8.60
C TYR A 227 4.16 -8.82 10.11
N GLY A 228 5.24 -9.48 10.53
CA GLY A 228 5.39 -9.95 11.89
C GLY A 228 4.44 -11.12 12.20
N LYS A 229 4.61 -11.72 13.37
CA LYS A 229 3.79 -12.86 13.79
C LYS A 229 2.30 -12.49 13.91
N GLU A 230 2.02 -11.37 14.57
CA GLU A 230 0.64 -10.89 14.78
C GLU A 230 -0.04 -10.52 13.44
N GLY A 231 0.66 -9.85 12.53
CA GLY A 231 0.15 -9.51 11.21
C GLY A 231 -0.14 -10.77 10.36
N ALA A 232 0.72 -11.78 10.43
CA ALA A 232 0.51 -13.05 9.74
C ALA A 232 -0.69 -13.82 10.29
N GLU A 233 -0.91 -13.80 11.61
CA GLU A 233 -2.11 -14.37 12.27
C GLU A 233 -3.37 -13.62 11.81
N ILE A 234 -3.37 -12.27 11.83
CA ILE A 234 -4.51 -11.47 11.36
C ILE A 234 -4.87 -11.80 9.90
N ILE A 235 -3.87 -11.89 9.01
CA ILE A 235 -4.10 -12.26 7.60
C ILE A 235 -4.74 -13.65 7.51
N SER A 236 -4.18 -14.63 8.20
CA SER A 236 -4.64 -16.02 8.16
C SER A 236 -6.05 -16.18 8.71
N ASP A 237 -6.37 -15.53 9.84
CA ASP A 237 -7.67 -15.63 10.51
C ASP A 237 -8.80 -14.95 9.72
N ASN A 238 -8.47 -13.96 8.91
CA ASN A 238 -9.44 -13.31 8.02
C ASN A 238 -9.66 -14.06 6.70
N CYS A 239 -8.85 -15.07 6.37
CA CYS A 239 -9.06 -15.91 5.21
C CYS A 239 -10.18 -16.93 5.48
N GLN A 240 -11.34 -16.72 4.87
CA GLN A 240 -12.52 -17.61 5.01
C GLN A 240 -12.31 -18.98 4.33
N ASP A 241 -11.49 -19.02 3.31
CA ASP A 241 -11.12 -20.20 2.54
C ASP A 241 -9.59 -20.30 2.52
N THR A 242 -9.06 -21.47 2.84
CA THR A 242 -7.63 -21.77 2.76
C THR A 242 -7.41 -23.02 1.91
N ILE A 243 -6.64 -22.86 0.83
CA ILE A 243 -6.32 -23.94 -0.12
C ILE A 243 -4.82 -24.19 -0.05
N PHE A 244 -4.41 -25.43 0.20
CA PHE A 244 -3.00 -25.75 0.33
C PHE A 244 -2.66 -27.16 -0.17
N GLY A 245 -1.40 -27.32 -0.59
CA GLY A 245 -0.82 -28.58 -1.08
C GLY A 245 0.59 -28.35 -1.61
N GLY A 246 1.31 -29.44 -1.91
CA GLY A 246 2.63 -29.33 -2.52
C GLY A 246 3.73 -28.81 -1.59
N PHE A 247 3.82 -29.32 -0.38
CA PHE A 247 4.81 -28.91 0.62
C PHE A 247 6.21 -29.43 0.32
N ALA A 248 7.23 -28.61 0.63
CA ALA A 248 8.61 -29.07 0.69
C ALA A 248 8.82 -30.07 1.84
N PRO A 249 9.79 -31.01 1.73
CA PRO A 249 10.02 -32.04 2.75
C PRO A 249 10.23 -31.50 4.17
N ASN A 250 10.86 -30.34 4.30
CA ASN A 250 11.16 -29.70 5.60
C ASN A 250 10.18 -28.57 5.98
N SER A 251 8.97 -28.55 5.40
CA SER A 251 8.00 -27.48 5.63
C SER A 251 7.43 -27.49 7.03
N GLN A 252 7.65 -26.42 7.79
CA GLN A 252 6.97 -26.14 9.06
C GLN A 252 5.49 -25.79 8.85
N THR A 253 5.17 -25.21 7.71
CA THR A 253 3.78 -24.89 7.32
C THR A 253 2.90 -26.14 7.33
N ALA A 254 3.45 -27.31 6.92
CA ALA A 254 2.72 -28.57 6.96
C ALA A 254 2.32 -28.98 8.40
N GLU A 255 3.15 -28.69 9.39
CA GLU A 255 2.84 -28.97 10.80
C GLU A 255 1.72 -28.06 11.32
N THR A 256 1.80 -26.78 11.02
CA THR A 256 0.77 -25.80 11.38
C THR A 256 -0.58 -26.16 10.78
N LEU A 257 -0.61 -26.48 9.49
CA LEU A 257 -1.84 -26.82 8.78
C LEU A 257 -2.39 -28.19 9.19
N SER A 258 -1.54 -29.16 9.53
CA SER A 258 -1.97 -30.45 10.11
C SER A 258 -2.74 -30.25 11.43
N LYS A 259 -2.25 -29.35 12.29
CA LYS A 259 -2.93 -29.00 13.54
C LYS A 259 -4.25 -28.27 13.28
N ALA A 260 -4.27 -27.34 12.32
CA ALA A 260 -5.48 -26.60 11.94
C ALA A 260 -6.58 -27.49 11.36
N LEU A 261 -6.23 -28.59 10.70
CA LEU A 261 -7.19 -29.58 10.21
C LEU A 261 -7.92 -30.32 11.34
N GLY A 262 -7.31 -30.37 12.52
CA GLY A 262 -7.85 -31.08 13.67
C GLY A 262 -7.52 -32.58 13.67
N SER A 263 -8.20 -33.30 14.54
CA SER A 263 -7.94 -34.71 14.80
C SER A 263 -9.23 -35.54 14.79
N ARG A 264 -9.07 -36.85 14.74
CA ARG A 264 -10.14 -37.85 14.91
C ARG A 264 -9.68 -38.95 15.86
N THR A 265 -10.64 -39.57 16.54
CA THR A 265 -10.38 -40.75 17.33
C THR A 265 -10.33 -42.00 16.43
N VAL A 266 -9.26 -42.75 16.52
CA VAL A 266 -9.09 -44.01 15.80
C VAL A 266 -8.88 -45.16 16.77
N LEU A 267 -9.40 -46.31 16.42
CA LEU A 267 -9.16 -47.52 17.17
C LEU A 267 -7.81 -48.11 16.73
N THR A 268 -6.91 -48.26 17.67
CA THR A 268 -5.63 -48.94 17.44
C THR A 268 -5.55 -50.19 18.31
N GLY A 269 -4.91 -51.21 17.83
CA GLY A 269 -4.77 -52.44 18.57
C GLY A 269 -3.33 -52.98 18.54
N SER A 270 -2.91 -53.53 19.65
CA SER A 270 -1.69 -54.34 19.72
C SER A 270 -2.08 -55.82 19.84
N VAL A 271 -1.42 -56.65 19.06
CA VAL A 271 -1.54 -58.11 19.12
C VAL A 271 -0.22 -58.64 19.63
N SER A 272 -0.24 -59.23 20.82
CA SER A 272 0.92 -59.97 21.34
C SER A 272 0.68 -61.48 21.13
N ARG A 273 1.58 -62.13 20.42
CA ARG A 273 1.55 -63.56 20.17
C ARG A 273 2.63 -64.22 21.03
N GLY A 274 2.20 -64.92 22.10
CA GLY A 274 3.05 -65.80 22.87
C GLY A 274 2.87 -67.28 22.45
N LYS A 275 3.78 -68.19 22.89
CA LYS A 275 3.69 -69.58 22.55
C LYS A 275 2.41 -70.31 23.06
N ASP A 276 1.81 -69.76 24.15
CA ASP A 276 0.64 -70.35 24.77
C ASP A 276 -0.54 -69.38 24.98
N SER A 277 -0.44 -68.13 24.52
CA SER A 277 -1.54 -67.15 24.64
C SER A 277 -1.48 -66.04 23.59
N ASN A 278 -2.59 -65.72 22.97
CA ASN A 278 -2.78 -64.57 22.15
C ASN A 278 -3.54 -63.51 22.95
N SER A 279 -2.98 -62.33 23.14
CA SER A 279 -3.70 -61.21 23.74
C SER A 279 -3.89 -60.10 22.73
N GLN A 280 -5.08 -59.57 22.66
CA GLN A 280 -5.42 -58.37 21.87
C GLN A 280 -5.82 -57.25 22.81
N SER A 281 -5.19 -56.09 22.66
CA SER A 281 -5.58 -54.88 23.37
C SER A 281 -6.05 -53.86 22.35
N LEU A 282 -7.27 -53.40 22.50
CA LEU A 282 -7.86 -52.33 21.69
C LEU A 282 -7.85 -51.03 22.50
N GLN A 283 -7.32 -49.96 21.92
CA GLN A 283 -7.26 -48.66 22.54
C GLN A 283 -7.74 -47.59 21.55
N MET A 284 -8.52 -46.61 22.05
CA MET A 284 -8.87 -45.43 21.29
C MET A 284 -7.76 -44.40 21.42
N VAL A 285 -7.25 -43.92 20.29
CA VAL A 285 -6.16 -42.94 20.23
C VAL A 285 -6.58 -41.78 19.35
N GLU A 286 -6.21 -40.58 19.75
CA GLU A 286 -6.34 -39.39 18.93
C GLU A 286 -5.32 -39.42 17.80
N ARG A 287 -5.74 -39.15 16.56
CA ARG A 287 -4.88 -39.05 15.40
C ARG A 287 -5.27 -37.81 14.58
N ALA A 288 -4.27 -37.02 14.13
CA ALA A 288 -4.49 -35.93 13.18
C ALA A 288 -5.30 -36.45 11.97
N LEU A 289 -6.22 -35.63 11.45
CA LEU A 289 -6.97 -35.95 10.23
C LEU A 289 -6.02 -36.24 9.07
N LEU A 290 -4.98 -35.43 8.90
CA LEU A 290 -3.81 -35.71 8.05
C LEU A 290 -2.57 -35.30 8.85
N SER A 291 -1.63 -36.25 9.02
CA SER A 291 -0.35 -35.93 9.65
C SER A 291 0.50 -35.04 8.74
N PRO A 292 1.52 -34.33 9.28
CA PRO A 292 2.44 -33.52 8.46
C PRO A 292 3.08 -34.35 7.32
N ASP A 293 3.40 -35.60 7.57
CA ASP A 293 4.00 -36.49 6.56
C ASP A 293 3.00 -36.85 5.44
N GLU A 294 1.73 -37.08 5.81
CA GLU A 294 0.66 -37.29 4.82
C GLU A 294 0.42 -36.05 3.97
N LEU A 295 0.51 -34.84 4.56
CA LEU A 295 0.41 -33.57 3.81
C LEU A 295 1.59 -33.41 2.85
N LYS A 296 2.82 -33.67 3.30
CA LYS A 296 4.04 -33.62 2.48
C LYS A 296 4.03 -34.66 1.35
N SER A 297 3.30 -35.75 1.54
CA SER A 297 3.18 -36.85 0.58
C SER A 297 2.00 -36.73 -0.37
N LEU A 298 1.25 -35.62 -0.34
CA LEU A 298 0.14 -35.37 -1.25
C LEU A 298 0.63 -35.40 -2.71
N PRO A 299 0.03 -36.20 -3.60
CA PRO A 299 0.40 -36.24 -5.00
C PRO A 299 0.18 -34.86 -5.66
N LYS A 300 1.04 -34.53 -6.63
CA LYS A 300 0.93 -33.27 -7.40
C LYS A 300 -0.50 -33.07 -7.95
N GLY A 301 -1.03 -31.89 -7.77
CA GLY A 301 -2.39 -31.51 -8.17
C GLY A 301 -3.48 -31.86 -7.15
N ASN A 302 -3.14 -32.52 -6.02
CA ASN A 302 -4.06 -32.69 -4.92
C ASN A 302 -3.88 -31.56 -3.91
N PHE A 303 -5.01 -31.05 -3.44
CA PHE A 303 -5.09 -29.94 -2.50
C PHE A 303 -6.08 -30.26 -1.38
N ILE A 304 -5.85 -29.66 -0.24
CA ILE A 304 -6.80 -29.62 0.87
C ILE A 304 -7.44 -28.23 0.86
N VAL A 305 -8.76 -28.21 0.99
CA VAL A 305 -9.55 -26.97 1.09
C VAL A 305 -10.19 -26.96 2.48
N MET A 306 -9.87 -25.93 3.24
CA MET A 306 -10.58 -25.57 4.47
C MET A 306 -11.45 -24.36 4.19
N LYS A 307 -12.68 -24.40 4.67
CA LYS A 307 -13.63 -23.31 4.55
C LYS A 307 -14.42 -23.15 5.83
N THR A 308 -14.60 -21.92 6.26
CA THR A 308 -15.40 -21.60 7.45
C THR A 308 -16.80 -22.23 7.39
N GLY A 309 -17.17 -22.99 8.43
CA GLY A 309 -18.48 -23.65 8.55
C GLY A 309 -18.63 -24.95 7.78
N THR A 310 -17.55 -25.48 7.20
CA THR A 310 -17.57 -26.80 6.51
C THR A 310 -16.42 -27.69 6.97
N HIS A 311 -16.58 -29.00 6.78
CA HIS A 311 -15.46 -29.91 7.00
C HIS A 311 -14.39 -29.76 5.93
N PRO A 312 -13.12 -29.94 6.28
CA PRO A 312 -12.03 -29.94 5.30
C PRO A 312 -12.27 -31.00 4.21
N MET A 313 -11.93 -30.66 2.97
CA MET A 313 -12.08 -31.57 1.86
C MET A 313 -10.78 -31.70 1.07
N ARG A 314 -10.53 -32.90 0.55
CA ARG A 314 -9.46 -33.13 -0.41
C ARG A 314 -10.00 -33.01 -1.82
N THR A 315 -9.33 -32.24 -2.66
CA THR A 315 -9.70 -32.04 -4.06
C THR A 315 -8.52 -32.26 -4.98
N LYS A 316 -8.80 -32.54 -6.25
CA LYS A 316 -7.80 -32.63 -7.30
C LYS A 316 -8.05 -31.51 -8.31
N LEU A 317 -7.14 -30.57 -8.38
CA LEU A 317 -7.17 -29.51 -9.36
C LEU A 317 -6.39 -29.93 -10.62
N GLN A 318 -6.92 -29.54 -11.75
CA GLN A 318 -6.27 -29.75 -13.05
C GLN A 318 -5.85 -28.40 -13.61
N LEU A 319 -4.85 -28.42 -14.48
CA LEU A 319 -4.46 -27.24 -15.23
C LEU A 319 -5.60 -26.80 -16.17
N TYR A 320 -5.75 -25.50 -16.40
CA TYR A 320 -6.87 -24.90 -17.13
C TYR A 320 -7.14 -25.54 -18.50
N PHE A 321 -6.09 -25.86 -19.25
CA PHE A 321 -6.22 -26.47 -20.56
C PHE A 321 -6.81 -27.91 -20.52
N LYS A 322 -6.73 -28.60 -19.38
CA LYS A 322 -7.38 -29.91 -19.20
C LYS A 322 -8.88 -29.78 -18.92
N TRP A 323 -9.35 -28.59 -18.62
CA TRP A 323 -10.77 -28.30 -18.42
C TRP A 323 -11.43 -27.78 -19.70
N GLY A 324 -10.72 -27.79 -20.84
CA GLY A 324 -11.21 -27.28 -22.11
C GLY A 324 -11.27 -25.75 -22.16
N ILE A 325 -10.60 -25.08 -21.19
CA ILE A 325 -10.46 -23.62 -21.22
C ILE A 325 -9.36 -23.29 -22.23
N SER A 326 -9.73 -22.58 -23.28
CA SER A 326 -8.80 -22.02 -24.26
C SER A 326 -8.88 -20.50 -24.18
N PHE A 327 -7.76 -19.85 -24.37
CA PHE A 327 -7.69 -18.41 -24.54
C PHE A 327 -7.52 -18.08 -26.03
N GLU A 328 -8.01 -16.94 -26.43
CA GLU A 328 -7.67 -16.35 -27.72
C GLU A 328 -6.16 -16.04 -27.77
N GLU A 329 -5.68 -15.54 -28.91
CA GLU A 329 -4.28 -15.15 -29.01
C GLU A 329 -3.90 -14.17 -27.90
N PRO A 330 -2.65 -14.28 -27.37
CA PRO A 330 -2.22 -13.39 -26.30
C PRO A 330 -2.34 -11.92 -26.73
N TYR A 331 -2.95 -11.11 -25.87
CA TYR A 331 -2.95 -9.67 -26.08
C TYR A 331 -1.50 -9.16 -26.05
N GLN A 332 -1.06 -8.62 -27.19
CA GLN A 332 0.24 -7.99 -27.29
C GLN A 332 0.10 -6.50 -26.99
N VAL A 333 0.74 -6.04 -25.93
CA VAL A 333 0.88 -4.61 -25.70
C VAL A 333 1.90 -4.09 -26.71
N PRO A 334 1.52 -3.17 -27.62
CA PRO A 334 2.49 -2.60 -28.54
C PRO A 334 3.58 -1.87 -27.73
N GLU A 335 4.86 -2.08 -28.11
CA GLU A 335 5.95 -1.28 -27.58
C GLU A 335 5.63 0.19 -27.81
N ARG A 336 5.51 0.93 -26.73
CA ARG A 336 5.37 2.38 -26.80
C ARG A 336 6.76 2.98 -26.90
N ALA A 337 6.95 3.88 -27.85
CA ALA A 337 8.14 4.72 -27.87
C ALA A 337 8.27 5.45 -26.52
N GLN A 338 9.50 5.66 -26.07
CA GLN A 338 9.78 6.44 -24.87
C GLN A 338 9.16 7.84 -25.02
N ARG A 339 8.27 8.19 -24.10
CA ARG A 339 7.59 9.49 -24.07
C ARG A 339 8.50 10.51 -23.35
N GLU A 340 8.47 11.75 -23.84
CA GLU A 340 9.18 12.83 -23.15
C GLU A 340 8.47 13.19 -21.84
N VAL A 341 9.23 13.26 -20.75
CA VAL A 341 8.73 13.58 -19.40
C VAL A 341 8.92 15.06 -19.13
N TYR A 342 7.87 15.74 -18.71
CA TYR A 342 7.88 17.17 -18.39
C TYR A 342 7.84 17.35 -16.86
N TYR A 343 8.75 18.16 -16.34
CA TYR A 343 8.92 18.35 -14.90
C TYR A 343 8.49 19.75 -14.47
N ALA A 344 7.88 19.84 -13.29
CA ALA A 344 7.67 21.13 -12.64
C ALA A 344 9.00 21.70 -12.12
N GLY A 345 9.19 23.00 -12.25
CA GLY A 345 10.36 23.70 -11.73
C GLY A 345 9.99 24.70 -10.64
N LYS A 346 10.98 25.05 -9.80
CA LYS A 346 10.85 26.03 -8.71
C LYS A 346 10.29 27.37 -9.16
N GLU A 347 10.78 27.87 -10.31
CA GLU A 347 10.40 29.19 -10.81
C GLU A 347 8.93 29.23 -11.26
N GLU A 348 8.49 28.18 -11.95
CA GLU A 348 7.10 28.00 -12.37
C GLU A 348 6.17 27.96 -11.15
N LEU A 349 6.52 27.15 -10.14
CA LEU A 349 5.76 27.06 -8.89
C LEU A 349 5.67 28.42 -8.20
N LEU A 350 6.78 29.11 -8.01
CA LEU A 350 6.80 30.44 -7.37
C LEU A 350 5.99 31.49 -8.13
N MET A 351 6.06 31.46 -9.45
CA MET A 351 5.28 32.37 -10.30
C MET A 351 3.78 32.13 -10.16
N ASN A 352 3.37 30.83 -10.20
CA ASN A 352 1.96 30.48 -10.10
C ASN A 352 1.37 30.76 -8.71
N ILE A 353 2.13 30.55 -7.64
CA ILE A 353 1.73 30.92 -6.27
C ILE A 353 1.53 32.44 -6.20
N LYS A 354 2.48 33.24 -6.68
CA LYS A 354 2.35 34.70 -6.71
C LYS A 354 1.10 35.13 -7.49
N LYS A 355 0.91 34.58 -8.68
CA LYS A 355 -0.25 34.90 -9.53
C LYS A 355 -1.57 34.56 -8.81
N SER A 356 -1.67 33.44 -8.15
CA SER A 356 -2.87 33.04 -7.40
C SER A 356 -3.15 33.96 -6.21
N LEU A 357 -2.13 34.32 -5.45
CA LEU A 357 -2.27 35.22 -4.30
C LEU A 357 -2.66 36.64 -4.68
N TYR A 358 -2.15 37.16 -5.81
CA TYR A 358 -2.51 38.50 -6.30
C TYR A 358 -3.85 38.56 -7.05
N SER A 359 -4.36 37.42 -7.53
CA SER A 359 -5.64 37.33 -8.23
C SER A 359 -6.84 37.16 -7.29
N GLN A 360 -6.63 36.90 -6.01
CA GLN A 360 -7.72 36.89 -5.03
C GLN A 360 -8.09 38.32 -4.69
N PRO A 361 -9.38 38.71 -4.78
CA PRO A 361 -9.81 40.03 -4.30
C PRO A 361 -9.47 40.13 -2.82
N GLN A 362 -8.70 41.15 -2.45
CA GLN A 362 -8.43 41.43 -1.04
C GLN A 362 -9.76 41.50 -0.28
N PRO A 363 -9.91 40.85 0.89
CA PRO A 363 -11.10 41.06 1.70
C PRO A 363 -11.21 42.56 1.96
N VAL A 364 -12.33 43.14 1.52
CA VAL A 364 -12.65 44.54 1.79
C VAL A 364 -12.59 44.71 3.30
N THR A 365 -11.56 45.37 3.80
CA THR A 365 -11.52 45.80 5.19
C THR A 365 -12.75 46.67 5.40
N ALA A 366 -13.72 46.13 6.14
CA ALA A 366 -14.89 46.92 6.53
C ALA A 366 -14.39 48.21 7.21
N SER A 367 -14.59 49.33 6.55
CA SER A 367 -14.37 50.62 7.14
C SER A 367 -15.17 50.68 8.43
N LYS A 368 -14.50 51.02 9.54
CA LYS A 368 -15.20 51.31 10.80
C LYS A 368 -16.33 52.28 10.51
N PRO A 369 -17.56 52.02 10.98
CA PRO A 369 -18.62 52.99 10.88
C PRO A 369 -18.20 54.22 11.74
N ASP A 370 -18.13 55.37 11.09
CA ASP A 370 -17.93 56.65 11.74
C ASP A 370 -18.99 56.88 12.83
N GLY A 371 -18.51 57.48 13.90
CA GLY A 371 -19.17 57.64 15.17
C GLY A 371 -20.64 58.06 15.14
N TYR A 372 -21.46 57.28 15.81
CA TYR A 372 -22.67 57.79 16.42
C TYR A 372 -22.32 58.36 17.79
N MET A 373 -22.20 59.69 17.83
CA MET A 373 -22.34 60.43 19.07
C MET A 373 -23.76 60.23 19.61
N SER A 374 -23.90 59.53 20.69
CA SER A 374 -25.13 59.47 21.48
C SER A 374 -25.15 60.63 22.45
N SER A 375 -25.92 61.65 22.12
CA SER A 375 -26.41 62.64 23.07
C SER A 375 -27.58 62.00 23.86
N TYR A 376 -27.37 61.61 25.07
CA TYR A 376 -28.42 61.61 26.11
C TYR A 376 -27.82 62.14 27.39
N ALA A 377 -28.07 63.44 27.55
CA ALA A 377 -28.14 64.10 28.84
C ALA A 377 -29.61 64.42 29.13
N GLU A 378 -30.01 64.16 30.36
CA GLU A 378 -31.17 64.71 31.12
C GLU A 378 -32.62 64.27 30.74
N LYS A 379 -33.17 63.42 31.50
CA LYS A 379 -34.19 63.68 32.57
C LYS A 379 -34.44 62.49 33.42
#